data_d78fc3582be975b3bd51f2a5c85d8209
#
_entry.id   d78fc3582be975b3bd51f2a5c85d8209
#
_cell.length_a   1.000
_cell.length_b   1.000
_cell.length_c   1.000
_cell.angle_alpha   90.00
_cell.angle_beta   90.00
_cell.angle_gamma   90.00
#
_symmetry.space_group_name_H-M   'P 1'
#
loop_
_entity.id
_entity.type
_entity.pdbx_description
1 polymer ?
#
loop_
_entity_poly.entity_id
_entity_poly.type
_entity_poly.pdbx_seq_one_letter_code
_entity_poly.pdbx_strand_id
1 'polypeptide(L)'
;MSQKVIGVAGFKNSGKTTLVERLVRILTEQGYRVSTVKHAHHSFDIDHEGRDSFRHRKAGATEVAVISRDRTAIIHELRGQEPPSLEQVLARLHPCDLVIVEGYKRDHHDKIEVRNLALDHPLLAGDDPTVVAVAANGPVHGTTVPVFDRDDVTGLAAFICRHMELRPRTS
;
A
#
# COMPACT_ATOMS: atom_id res chain seq x y z
N MET A 1 -15.33 -13.27 -3.68
CA MET A 1 -14.21 -13.48 -2.72
C MET A 1 -13.73 -12.10 -2.32
N SER A 2 -13.59 -11.84 -1.01
CA SER A 2 -13.00 -10.59 -0.53
C SER A 2 -11.54 -10.51 -0.99
N GLN A 3 -11.09 -9.35 -1.45
CA GLN A 3 -9.69 -9.11 -1.80
C GLN A 3 -8.82 -9.28 -0.55
N LYS A 4 -7.68 -9.95 -0.68
CA LYS A 4 -6.69 -10.05 0.40
C LYS A 4 -5.92 -8.75 0.49
N VAL A 5 -5.83 -8.17 1.69
CA VAL A 5 -5.27 -6.84 1.93
C VAL A 5 -4.21 -6.92 3.02
N ILE A 6 -3.02 -6.39 2.76
CA ILE A 6 -1.96 -6.22 3.75
C ILE A 6 -1.50 -4.77 3.77
N GLY A 7 -1.44 -4.18 4.95
CA GLY A 7 -0.93 -2.82 5.14
C GLY A 7 0.59 -2.79 5.31
N VAL A 8 1.19 -1.68 4.90
CA VAL A 8 2.56 -1.31 5.23
C VAL A 8 2.49 0.01 5.98
N ALA A 9 2.63 -0.06 7.30
CA ALA A 9 2.51 1.05 8.22
C ALA A 9 3.88 1.47 8.78
N GLY A 10 3.96 2.63 9.37
CA GLY A 10 5.17 3.18 9.98
C GLY A 10 5.22 4.69 9.85
N PHE A 11 6.15 5.30 10.56
CA PHE A 11 6.31 6.75 10.58
C PHE A 11 6.97 7.29 9.29
N LYS A 12 7.01 8.59 9.14
CA LYS A 12 7.70 9.25 8.02
C LYS A 12 9.18 8.81 8.00
N ASN A 13 9.73 8.57 6.80
CA ASN A 13 11.12 8.14 6.57
C ASN A 13 11.49 6.76 7.13
N SER A 14 10.52 5.93 7.53
CA SER A 14 10.80 4.56 7.98
C SER A 14 11.20 3.60 6.84
N GLY A 15 10.96 3.95 5.58
CA GLY A 15 11.28 3.11 4.41
C GLY A 15 10.09 2.38 3.80
N LYS A 16 8.84 2.74 4.15
CA LYS A 16 7.62 2.10 3.64
C LYS A 16 7.58 1.97 2.12
N THR A 17 7.75 3.07 1.41
CA THR A 17 7.65 3.08 -0.06
C THR A 17 8.69 2.17 -0.70
N THR A 18 9.92 2.16 -0.19
CA THR A 18 10.98 1.25 -0.66
C THR A 18 10.61 -0.22 -0.41
N LEU A 19 10.05 -0.53 0.77
CA LEU A 19 9.62 -1.89 1.05
C LEU A 19 8.44 -2.30 0.16
N VAL A 20 7.43 -1.44 -0.03
CA VAL A 20 6.30 -1.71 -0.93
C VAL A 20 6.79 -1.99 -2.36
N GLU A 21 7.69 -1.17 -2.90
CA GLU A 21 8.27 -1.38 -4.23
C GLU A 21 8.94 -2.76 -4.35
N ARG A 22 9.77 -3.13 -3.37
CA ARG A 22 10.49 -4.42 -3.35
C ARG A 22 9.53 -5.60 -3.21
N LEU A 23 8.49 -5.49 -2.36
CA LEU A 23 7.46 -6.51 -2.21
C LEU A 23 6.64 -6.69 -3.50
N VAL A 24 6.22 -5.60 -4.13
CA VAL A 24 5.51 -5.67 -5.42
C VAL A 24 6.36 -6.41 -6.44
N ARG A 25 7.65 -6.08 -6.56
CA ARG A 25 8.56 -6.72 -7.51
C ARG A 25 8.64 -8.23 -7.26
N ILE A 26 9.00 -8.67 -6.05
CA ILE A 26 9.19 -10.08 -5.76
C ILE A 26 7.90 -10.90 -5.90
N LEU A 27 6.75 -10.34 -5.48
CA LEU A 27 5.47 -11.04 -5.59
C LEU A 27 5.00 -11.14 -7.04
N THR A 28 5.24 -10.12 -7.86
CA THR A 28 4.90 -10.18 -9.31
C THR A 28 5.83 -11.12 -10.06
N GLU A 29 7.11 -11.21 -9.72
CA GLU A 29 8.04 -12.21 -10.25
C GLU A 29 7.62 -13.64 -9.88
N GLN A 30 6.96 -13.83 -8.73
CA GLN A 30 6.37 -15.11 -8.31
C GLN A 30 5.01 -15.40 -8.96
N GLY A 31 4.53 -14.53 -9.88
CA GLY A 31 3.30 -14.73 -10.66
C GLY A 31 2.03 -14.23 -9.98
N TYR A 32 2.11 -13.54 -8.84
CA TYR A 32 0.93 -12.93 -8.21
C TYR A 32 0.55 -11.61 -8.88
N ARG A 33 -0.77 -11.36 -9.00
CA ARG A 33 -1.28 -10.04 -9.36
C ARG A 33 -1.39 -9.19 -8.12
N VAL A 34 -0.61 -8.14 -8.03
CA VAL A 34 -0.55 -7.23 -6.90
C VAL A 34 -1.10 -5.86 -7.32
N SER A 35 -2.01 -5.34 -6.52
CA SER A 35 -2.46 -3.94 -6.58
C SER A 35 -1.92 -3.17 -5.40
N THR A 36 -1.75 -1.86 -5.54
CA THR A 36 -1.32 -1.00 -4.45
C THR A 36 -2.29 0.13 -4.21
N VAL A 37 -2.49 0.50 -2.95
CA VAL A 37 -3.22 1.70 -2.52
C VAL A 37 -2.28 2.52 -1.67
N LYS A 38 -2.16 3.82 -1.96
CA LYS A 38 -1.37 4.74 -1.15
C LYS A 38 -2.24 5.87 -0.63
N HIS A 39 -2.28 6.02 0.69
CA HIS A 39 -2.90 7.18 1.33
C HIS A 39 -1.90 8.34 1.38
N ALA A 40 -2.16 9.39 0.63
CA ALA A 40 -1.35 10.61 0.66
C ALA A 40 -1.84 11.54 1.77
N HIS A 41 -0.94 12.00 2.65
CA HIS A 41 -1.25 12.94 3.73
C HIS A 41 -1.32 14.41 3.26
N HIS A 42 -0.88 14.67 2.05
CA HIS A 42 -0.88 15.99 1.41
C HIS A 42 -1.54 15.90 0.06
N SER A 43 -1.95 17.04 -0.49
CA SER A 43 -2.42 17.13 -1.87
C SER A 43 -1.39 16.50 -2.81
N PHE A 44 -1.85 15.69 -3.73
CA PHE A 44 -1.01 15.10 -4.78
C PHE A 44 -1.63 15.42 -6.14
N ASP A 45 -0.81 15.48 -7.16
CA ASP A 45 -1.26 15.53 -8.53
C ASP A 45 -0.46 14.48 -9.35
N ILE A 46 -1.17 13.69 -10.15
CA ILE A 46 -0.61 12.73 -11.10
C ILE A 46 -0.69 13.23 -12.53
N ASP A 47 -1.30 14.40 -12.71
CA ASP A 47 -1.49 15.08 -13.97
C ASP A 47 -0.56 16.31 -14.03
N HIS A 48 -0.27 16.81 -15.23
CA HIS A 48 0.67 17.89 -15.43
C HIS A 48 0.00 19.10 -16.07
N GLU A 49 0.38 20.28 -15.61
CA GLU A 49 -0.04 21.54 -16.23
C GLU A 49 0.26 21.55 -17.74
N GLY A 50 -0.67 22.05 -18.54
CA GLY A 50 -0.57 22.09 -20.00
C GLY A 50 -1.11 20.85 -20.73
N ARG A 51 -1.44 19.76 -20.02
CA ARG A 51 -2.11 18.60 -20.63
C ARG A 51 -3.61 18.83 -20.75
N ASP A 52 -4.24 18.19 -21.72
CA ASP A 52 -5.69 18.35 -21.95
C ASP A 52 -6.50 17.86 -20.74
N SER A 53 -6.12 16.76 -20.12
CA SER A 53 -6.73 16.25 -18.88
C SER A 53 -6.69 17.30 -17.76
N PHE A 54 -5.55 17.94 -17.54
CA PHE A 54 -5.42 19.04 -16.57
C PHE A 54 -6.36 20.22 -16.89
N ARG A 55 -6.45 20.61 -18.17
CA ARG A 55 -7.34 21.69 -18.62
C ARG A 55 -8.82 21.34 -18.38
N HIS A 56 -9.23 20.09 -18.64
CA HIS A 56 -10.60 19.63 -18.37
C HIS A 56 -10.93 19.70 -16.87
N ARG A 57 -10.02 19.25 -15.99
CA ARG A 57 -10.19 19.36 -14.54
C ARG A 57 -10.31 20.81 -14.08
N LYS A 58 -9.43 21.69 -14.56
CA LYS A 58 -9.47 23.14 -14.26
C LYS A 58 -10.72 23.82 -14.78
N ALA A 59 -11.28 23.36 -15.91
CA ALA A 59 -12.53 23.87 -16.47
C ALA A 59 -13.77 23.43 -15.69
N GLY A 60 -13.63 22.48 -14.74
CA GLY A 60 -14.73 22.09 -13.86
C GLY A 60 -15.22 20.64 -14.01
N ALA A 61 -14.56 19.80 -14.79
CA ALA A 61 -14.91 18.38 -14.86
C ALA A 61 -14.79 17.69 -13.48
N THR A 62 -15.79 16.94 -13.07
CA THR A 62 -15.80 16.17 -11.81
C THR A 62 -14.91 14.95 -11.91
N GLU A 63 -14.88 14.32 -13.08
CA GLU A 63 -14.01 13.19 -13.40
C GLU A 63 -13.40 13.39 -14.77
N VAL A 64 -12.17 12.92 -14.93
CA VAL A 64 -11.50 12.83 -16.22
C VAL A 64 -10.91 11.44 -16.38
N ALA A 65 -11.33 10.73 -17.42
CA ALA A 65 -10.73 9.47 -17.81
C ALA A 65 -9.76 9.69 -18.96
N VAL A 66 -8.54 9.21 -18.80
CA VAL A 66 -7.51 9.22 -19.83
C VAL A 66 -7.21 7.77 -20.21
N ILE A 67 -7.37 7.45 -21.49
CA ILE A 67 -7.26 6.09 -22.01
C ILE A 67 -6.24 6.05 -23.13
N SER A 68 -5.32 5.12 -23.06
CA SER A 68 -4.38 4.78 -24.13
C SER A 68 -4.42 3.28 -24.43
N ARG A 69 -3.63 2.83 -25.40
CA ARG A 69 -3.49 1.40 -25.68
C ARG A 69 -3.02 0.59 -24.46
N ASP A 70 -2.14 1.16 -23.64
CA ASP A 70 -1.41 0.44 -22.59
C ASP A 70 -1.83 0.85 -21.18
N ARG A 71 -2.64 1.90 -21.02
CA ARG A 71 -2.94 2.48 -19.71
C ARG A 71 -4.27 3.23 -19.68
N THR A 72 -4.97 3.08 -18.57
CA THR A 72 -6.15 3.89 -18.24
C THR A 72 -5.92 4.56 -16.90
N ALA A 73 -6.28 5.84 -16.79
CA ALA A 73 -6.33 6.57 -15.54
C ALA A 73 -7.68 7.27 -15.41
N ILE A 74 -8.25 7.26 -14.20
CA ILE A 74 -9.43 8.02 -13.84
C ILE A 74 -9.07 8.94 -12.69
N ILE A 75 -9.26 10.22 -12.88
CA ILE A 75 -9.03 11.25 -11.86
C ILE A 75 -10.38 11.79 -11.43
N HIS A 76 -10.70 11.60 -10.15
CA HIS A 76 -11.91 12.12 -9.53
C HIS A 76 -11.55 13.32 -8.65
N GLU A 77 -12.15 14.47 -8.92
CA GLU A 77 -11.97 15.71 -8.15
C GLU A 77 -12.99 15.76 -7.00
N LEU A 78 -12.54 15.59 -5.77
CA LEU A 78 -13.42 15.52 -4.59
C LEU A 78 -14.17 16.84 -4.31
N ARG A 79 -13.59 17.99 -4.66
CA ARG A 79 -14.23 19.32 -4.54
C ARG A 79 -14.91 19.58 -3.20
N GLY A 80 -14.24 19.20 -2.10
CA GLY A 80 -14.75 19.34 -0.75
C GLY A 80 -15.63 18.19 -0.27
N GLN A 81 -15.83 17.16 -1.08
CA GLN A 81 -16.43 15.91 -0.60
C GLN A 81 -15.44 15.15 0.29
N GLU A 82 -15.99 14.33 1.19
CA GLU A 82 -15.17 13.44 2.01
C GLU A 82 -14.38 12.44 1.14
N PRO A 83 -13.10 12.19 1.48
CA PRO A 83 -12.32 11.17 0.81
C PRO A 83 -12.99 9.80 0.92
N PRO A 84 -12.87 8.94 -0.11
CA PRO A 84 -13.42 7.59 -0.04
C PRO A 84 -12.72 6.79 1.06
N SER A 85 -13.48 5.93 1.75
CA SER A 85 -12.92 4.96 2.69
C SER A 85 -12.04 3.95 1.95
N LEU A 86 -11.15 3.27 2.69
CA LEU A 86 -10.33 2.20 2.10
C LEU A 86 -11.21 1.13 1.43
N GLU A 87 -12.32 0.74 2.04
CA GLU A 87 -13.26 -0.24 1.48
C GLU A 87 -13.83 0.22 0.14
N GLN A 88 -14.23 1.50 0.03
CA GLN A 88 -14.71 2.08 -1.22
C GLN A 88 -13.61 2.12 -2.32
N VAL A 89 -12.36 2.36 -1.93
CA VAL A 89 -11.22 2.30 -2.86
C VAL A 89 -10.98 0.87 -3.32
N LEU A 90 -10.96 -0.09 -2.40
CA LEU A 90 -10.77 -1.52 -2.70
C LEU A 90 -11.85 -2.04 -3.66
N ALA A 91 -13.11 -1.63 -3.48
CA ALA A 91 -14.22 -2.02 -4.35
C ALA A 91 -14.07 -1.54 -5.81
N ARG A 92 -13.24 -0.53 -6.06
CA ARG A 92 -12.96 0.02 -7.41
C ARG A 92 -11.78 -0.66 -8.10
N LEU A 93 -10.97 -1.42 -7.36
CA LEU A 93 -9.83 -2.13 -7.93
C LEU A 93 -10.30 -3.38 -8.70
N HIS A 94 -9.62 -3.67 -9.80
CA HIS A 94 -9.81 -4.94 -10.48
C HIS A 94 -9.39 -6.12 -9.58
N PRO A 95 -10.00 -7.31 -9.73
CA PRO A 95 -9.63 -8.49 -8.96
C PRO A 95 -8.14 -8.80 -9.07
N CYS A 96 -7.47 -8.95 -7.92
CA CYS A 96 -6.04 -9.29 -7.81
C CYS A 96 -5.84 -10.32 -6.69
N ASP A 97 -4.63 -10.83 -6.56
CA ASP A 97 -4.31 -11.85 -5.56
C ASP A 97 -3.99 -11.20 -4.20
N LEU A 98 -3.43 -9.98 -4.22
CA LEU A 98 -3.11 -9.20 -3.02
C LEU A 98 -3.21 -7.70 -3.31
N VAL A 99 -3.74 -6.95 -2.34
CA VAL A 99 -3.62 -5.49 -2.30
C VAL A 99 -2.64 -5.10 -1.20
N ILE A 100 -1.60 -4.34 -1.54
CA ILE A 100 -0.68 -3.74 -0.57
C ILE A 100 -1.10 -2.29 -0.34
N VAL A 101 -1.40 -1.94 0.91
CA VAL A 101 -1.87 -0.62 1.30
C VAL A 101 -0.76 0.14 2.03
N GLU A 102 -0.26 1.22 1.46
CA GLU A 102 0.68 2.12 2.14
C GLU A 102 -0.08 3.25 2.86
N GLY A 103 0.08 3.32 4.16
CA GLY A 103 -0.65 4.24 5.03
C GLY A 103 -1.82 3.56 5.72
N TYR A 104 -2.94 4.28 5.91
CA TYR A 104 -4.14 3.78 6.59
C TYR A 104 -3.87 3.05 7.91
N LYS A 105 -2.91 3.58 8.69
CA LYS A 105 -2.41 2.93 9.93
C LYS A 105 -3.47 2.74 11.01
N ARG A 106 -4.62 3.40 10.89
CA ARG A 106 -5.73 3.31 11.86
C ARG A 106 -6.83 2.33 11.43
N ASP A 107 -6.75 1.79 10.22
CA ASP A 107 -7.75 0.84 9.72
C ASP A 107 -7.49 -0.56 10.27
N HIS A 108 -8.50 -1.43 10.22
CA HIS A 108 -8.50 -2.73 10.91
C HIS A 108 -7.90 -3.89 10.10
N HIS A 109 -7.30 -3.63 8.92
CA HIS A 109 -6.62 -4.67 8.16
C HIS A 109 -5.25 -4.99 8.76
N ASP A 110 -4.77 -6.22 8.55
CA ASP A 110 -3.46 -6.68 8.97
C ASP A 110 -2.34 -5.84 8.35
N LYS A 111 -1.31 -5.53 9.14
CA LYS A 111 -0.23 -4.63 8.75
C LYS A 111 1.15 -5.17 9.07
N ILE A 112 2.11 -4.78 8.27
CA ILE A 112 3.54 -4.88 8.58
C ILE A 112 4.00 -3.50 9.02
N GLU A 113 4.56 -3.40 10.23
CA GLU A 113 5.22 -2.17 10.67
C GLU A 113 6.62 -2.08 10.08
N VAL A 114 6.93 -0.96 9.41
CA VAL A 114 8.30 -0.67 8.93
C VAL A 114 8.98 0.31 9.86
N ARG A 115 10.13 -0.09 10.39
CA ARG A 115 10.90 0.70 11.33
C ARG A 115 12.28 1.04 10.79
N ASN A 116 12.68 2.27 11.04
CA ASN A 116 14.07 2.71 10.98
C ASN A 116 14.51 3.05 12.42
N LEU A 117 15.36 2.24 13.01
CA LEU A 117 15.79 2.39 14.40
C LEU A 117 16.68 3.63 14.64
N ALA A 118 17.16 4.30 13.58
CA ALA A 118 17.79 5.61 13.69
C ALA A 118 16.79 6.74 14.01
N LEU A 119 15.48 6.46 13.93
CA LEU A 119 14.40 7.39 14.23
C LEU A 119 13.74 6.99 15.54
N ASP A 120 13.67 7.91 16.47
CA ASP A 120 13.00 7.69 17.78
C ASP A 120 11.49 7.80 17.62
N HIS A 121 10.86 6.69 17.23
CA HIS A 121 9.42 6.58 17.09
C HIS A 121 8.87 5.45 17.96
N PRO A 122 7.65 5.57 18.49
CA PRO A 122 7.01 4.51 19.25
C PRO A 122 6.82 3.25 18.38
N LEU A 123 6.77 2.09 19.06
CA LEU A 123 6.50 0.80 18.43
C LEU A 123 4.99 0.65 18.22
N LEU A 124 4.55 0.52 16.97
CA LEU A 124 3.12 0.30 16.69
C LEU A 124 2.70 -1.11 17.08
N ALA A 125 3.55 -2.11 16.85
CA ALA A 125 3.29 -3.52 17.16
C ALA A 125 3.04 -3.80 18.66
N GLY A 126 3.37 -2.85 19.53
CA GLY A 126 3.07 -2.95 20.97
C GLY A 126 1.61 -2.64 21.32
N ASP A 127 0.99 -1.76 20.55
CA ASP A 127 -0.33 -1.19 20.86
C ASP A 127 -1.41 -1.53 19.81
N ASP A 128 -1.01 -1.89 18.59
CA ASP A 128 -1.93 -2.19 17.49
C ASP A 128 -1.95 -3.70 17.19
N PRO A 129 -3.01 -4.43 17.58
CA PRO A 129 -3.12 -5.87 17.37
C PRO A 129 -3.23 -6.27 15.88
N THR A 130 -3.46 -5.31 14.99
CA THR A 130 -3.47 -5.56 13.54
C THR A 130 -2.07 -5.56 12.93
N VAL A 131 -1.03 -5.20 13.70
CA VAL A 131 0.35 -5.38 13.26
C VAL A 131 0.73 -6.85 13.43
N VAL A 132 0.96 -7.54 12.32
CA VAL A 132 1.24 -8.99 12.29
C VAL A 132 2.72 -9.32 12.10
N ALA A 133 3.54 -8.35 11.72
CA ALA A 133 4.99 -8.46 11.63
C ALA A 133 5.66 -7.07 11.68
N VAL A 134 6.94 -7.06 12.01
CA VAL A 134 7.79 -5.86 11.98
C VAL A 134 8.94 -6.08 10.99
N ALA A 135 9.21 -5.10 10.12
CA ALA A 135 10.38 -5.04 9.26
C ALA A 135 11.29 -3.89 9.72
N ALA A 136 12.48 -4.17 10.22
CA ALA A 136 13.37 -3.19 10.82
C ALA A 136 14.82 -3.35 10.36
N ASN A 137 15.62 -2.30 10.50
CA ASN A 137 17.08 -2.31 10.24
C ASN A 137 17.90 -2.70 11.48
N GLY A 138 17.37 -3.59 12.32
CA GLY A 138 18.02 -4.10 13.52
C GLY A 138 17.02 -4.72 14.49
N PRO A 139 17.46 -5.18 15.67
CA PRO A 139 16.61 -5.87 16.65
C PRO A 139 15.53 -4.95 17.21
N VAL A 140 14.33 -5.48 17.36
CA VAL A 140 13.18 -4.78 17.97
C VAL A 140 12.74 -5.54 19.21
N HIS A 141 12.63 -4.83 20.33
CA HIS A 141 12.15 -5.35 21.61
C HIS A 141 10.74 -4.84 21.87
N GLY A 142 9.99 -5.52 22.76
CA GLY A 142 8.65 -5.10 23.17
C GLY A 142 7.53 -5.50 22.19
N THR A 143 7.77 -6.48 21.34
CA THR A 143 6.75 -7.08 20.49
C THR A 143 6.79 -8.60 20.55
N THR A 144 5.64 -9.25 20.32
CA THR A 144 5.48 -10.70 20.22
C THR A 144 5.36 -11.20 18.79
N VAL A 145 5.16 -10.27 17.82
CA VAL A 145 5.06 -10.62 16.40
C VAL A 145 6.46 -10.85 15.80
N PRO A 146 6.57 -11.63 14.71
CA PRO A 146 7.85 -11.87 14.06
C PRO A 146 8.50 -10.58 13.58
N VAL A 147 9.81 -10.48 13.76
CA VAL A 147 10.65 -9.37 13.31
C VAL A 147 11.53 -9.84 12.18
N PHE A 148 11.48 -9.15 11.06
CA PHE A 148 12.31 -9.40 9.88
C PHE A 148 13.34 -8.29 9.72
N ASP A 149 14.51 -8.62 9.18
CA ASP A 149 15.37 -7.59 8.63
C ASP A 149 14.63 -6.91 7.46
N ARG A 150 14.64 -5.59 7.42
CA ARG A 150 13.99 -4.79 6.36
C ARG A 150 14.51 -5.13 4.97
N ASP A 151 15.74 -5.64 4.88
CA ASP A 151 16.37 -6.05 3.62
C ASP A 151 16.10 -7.52 3.27
N ASP A 152 15.60 -8.33 4.19
CA ASP A 152 15.09 -9.69 3.90
C ASP A 152 13.68 -9.65 3.29
N VAL A 153 13.59 -9.07 2.10
CA VAL A 153 12.31 -8.95 1.38
C VAL A 153 11.76 -10.31 0.98
N THR A 154 12.63 -11.28 0.73
CA THR A 154 12.23 -12.66 0.37
C THR A 154 11.55 -13.35 1.53
N GLY A 155 12.12 -13.29 2.73
CA GLY A 155 11.52 -13.86 3.94
C GLY A 155 10.19 -13.17 4.28
N LEU A 156 10.13 -11.85 4.12
CA LEU A 156 8.91 -11.08 4.36
C LEU A 156 7.81 -11.41 3.33
N ALA A 157 8.13 -11.52 2.04
CA ALA A 157 7.19 -11.94 1.01
C ALA A 157 6.65 -13.35 1.27
N ALA A 158 7.52 -14.30 1.67
CA ALA A 158 7.11 -15.64 2.05
C ALA A 158 6.19 -15.65 3.29
N PHE A 159 6.45 -14.78 4.27
CA PHE A 159 5.55 -14.58 5.41
C PHE A 159 4.18 -14.07 4.95
N ILE A 160 4.13 -13.03 4.12
CA ILE A 160 2.88 -12.48 3.57
C ILE A 160 2.09 -13.56 2.82
N CYS A 161 2.75 -14.33 1.97
CA CYS A 161 2.08 -15.41 1.20
C CYS A 161 1.43 -16.44 2.13
N ARG A 162 2.13 -16.87 3.19
CA ARG A 162 1.57 -17.81 4.18
C ARG A 162 0.46 -17.19 5.00
N HIS A 163 0.68 -15.99 5.56
CA HIS A 163 -0.27 -15.30 6.42
C HIS A 163 -1.58 -14.97 5.69
N MET A 164 -1.46 -14.55 4.44
CA MET A 164 -2.59 -14.24 3.57
C MET A 164 -3.12 -15.46 2.82
N GLU A 165 -2.56 -16.66 3.02
CA GLU A 165 -2.94 -17.87 2.29
C GLU A 165 -3.02 -17.63 0.77
N LEU A 166 -2.00 -16.97 0.21
CA LEU A 166 -1.94 -16.74 -1.22
C LEU A 166 -1.64 -18.06 -1.93
N ARG A 167 -2.37 -18.32 -3.01
CA ARG A 167 -2.13 -19.50 -3.86
C ARG A 167 -1.49 -19.02 -5.16
N PRO A 168 -0.32 -19.56 -5.55
CA PRO A 168 0.25 -19.28 -6.85
C PRO A 168 -0.76 -19.68 -7.93
N ARG A 169 -0.85 -18.90 -8.98
CA ARG A 169 -1.63 -19.30 -10.14
C ARG A 169 -0.84 -20.39 -10.86
N THR A 170 -1.43 -21.55 -10.97
CA THR A 170 -0.99 -22.54 -11.97
C THR A 170 -1.20 -21.93 -13.35
N SER A 171 -0.11 -21.78 -14.09
CA SER A 171 -0.07 -21.34 -15.49
C SER A 171 -0.93 -22.24 -16.35
#